data_c2f7feb695f5a9494233a3751a8730f8
#
_entry.id   c2f7feb695f5a9494233a3751a8730f8
#
_cell.length_a   1.000
_cell.length_b   1.000
_cell.length_c   1.000
_cell.angle_alpha   90.00
_cell.angle_beta   90.00
_cell.angle_gamma   90.00
#
_symmetry.space_group_name_H-M   'P 1'
#
loop_
_entity.id
_entity.type
_entity.pdbx_description
1 polymer ?
#
loop_
_entity_poly.entity_id
_entity_poly.type
_entity_poly.pdbx_seq_one_letter_code
_entity_poly.pdbx_strand_id
1 'polypeptide(L)'
;VGVNKSIAITCGVILSASLLSHNAYARKSDFTQPIDVSADRSEYDERAGVQTLIGNVEIKQGTMTIKADKIAIKLTNNQLSRIEGSGSPIEFQQENEAGELVTGTANAIDYDALNGSLILTGNATLSQPRQRLQSERIVFNSTEQKVSAEGGDKGRVSIRIQPPASK
;
A
#
# COMPACT_ATOMS: atom_id res chain seq x y z
N VAL A 1 -42.90 71.64 -6.96
CA VAL A 1 -41.44 71.65 -6.77
C VAL A 1 -41.06 70.29 -6.17
N GLY A 2 -40.67 69.35 -6.95
CA GLY A 2 -40.24 68.01 -6.51
C GLY A 2 -39.18 67.50 -7.46
N VAL A 3 -37.97 67.30 -6.91
CA VAL A 3 -36.83 66.88 -7.63
C VAL A 3 -36.71 65.35 -7.47
N ASN A 4 -36.91 64.60 -8.53
CA ASN A 4 -36.69 63.18 -8.57
C ASN A 4 -35.19 62.89 -8.75
N LYS A 5 -34.57 62.23 -7.75
CA LYS A 5 -33.26 61.64 -7.87
C LYS A 5 -33.38 60.17 -8.21
N SER A 6 -33.05 59.83 -9.44
CA SER A 6 -32.88 58.44 -9.88
C SER A 6 -31.62 57.85 -9.27
N ILE A 7 -31.78 56.81 -8.48
CA ILE A 7 -30.65 56.01 -7.98
C ILE A 7 -30.47 54.84 -8.94
N ALA A 8 -29.38 54.84 -9.68
CA ALA A 8 -28.95 53.74 -10.51
C ALA A 8 -28.31 52.65 -9.59
N ILE A 9 -29.00 51.51 -9.49
CA ILE A 9 -28.46 50.32 -8.77
C ILE A 9 -27.60 49.59 -9.78
N THR A 10 -26.29 49.72 -9.61
CA THR A 10 -25.30 48.93 -10.34
C THR A 10 -25.25 47.53 -9.72
N CYS A 11 -25.82 46.54 -10.41
CA CYS A 11 -25.79 45.14 -10.01
C CYS A 11 -24.39 44.57 -10.31
N GLY A 12 -23.55 44.57 -9.30
CA GLY A 12 -22.24 43.89 -9.35
C GLY A 12 -22.41 42.38 -9.30
N VAL A 13 -22.23 41.71 -10.43
CA VAL A 13 -22.15 40.25 -10.48
C VAL A 13 -20.82 39.84 -9.87
N ILE A 14 -20.85 39.39 -8.61
CA ILE A 14 -19.73 38.72 -7.97
C ILE A 14 -19.71 37.29 -8.51
N LEU A 15 -18.85 37.07 -9.49
CA LEU A 15 -18.51 35.73 -9.97
C LEU A 15 -17.65 35.03 -8.89
N SER A 16 -18.31 34.38 -7.95
CA SER A 16 -17.64 33.53 -6.97
C SER A 16 -17.13 32.28 -7.71
N ALA A 17 -15.85 32.32 -8.10
CA ALA A 17 -15.10 31.14 -8.51
C ALA A 17 -14.98 30.22 -7.27
N SER A 18 -15.90 29.26 -7.15
CA SER A 18 -15.75 28.13 -6.23
C SER A 18 -14.56 27.31 -6.69
N LEU A 19 -13.42 27.54 -6.03
CA LEU A 19 -12.28 26.65 -6.06
C LEU A 19 -12.79 25.30 -5.52
N LEU A 20 -13.10 24.38 -6.43
CA LEU A 20 -13.26 22.97 -6.11
C LEU A 20 -11.93 22.49 -5.57
N SER A 21 -11.74 22.58 -4.26
CA SER A 21 -10.69 21.89 -3.54
C SER A 21 -10.90 20.41 -3.78
N HIS A 22 -10.22 19.85 -4.76
CA HIS A 22 -10.09 18.43 -4.90
C HIS A 22 -9.30 17.98 -3.68
N ASN A 23 -10.03 17.52 -2.64
CA ASN A 23 -9.43 16.77 -1.56
C ASN A 23 -8.84 15.53 -2.20
N ALA A 24 -7.56 15.53 -2.43
CA ALA A 24 -6.79 14.33 -2.71
C ALA A 24 -6.81 13.50 -1.42
N TYR A 25 -7.86 12.68 -1.26
CA TYR A 25 -7.90 11.69 -0.20
C TYR A 25 -6.82 10.66 -0.52
N ALA A 26 -5.73 10.73 0.23
CA ALA A 26 -4.71 9.71 0.25
C ALA A 26 -5.36 8.33 0.45
N ARG A 27 -4.90 7.33 -0.29
CA ARG A 27 -5.44 5.96 -0.30
C ARG A 27 -5.21 5.19 1.02
N LYS A 28 -5.62 5.74 2.16
CA LYS A 28 -5.95 4.94 3.35
C LYS A 28 -7.07 3.93 3.10
N SER A 29 -7.62 3.94 1.87
CA SER A 29 -8.81 3.18 1.51
C SER A 29 -8.57 1.68 1.41
N ASP A 30 -7.35 1.21 1.17
CA ASP A 30 -7.12 -0.23 1.00
C ASP A 30 -7.46 -1.01 2.28
N PHE A 31 -7.09 -0.49 3.45
CA PHE A 31 -7.35 -1.15 4.74
C PHE A 31 -8.84 -1.24 5.13
N THR A 32 -9.72 -0.50 4.46
CA THR A 32 -11.17 -0.53 4.68
C THR A 32 -11.91 -1.35 3.63
N GLN A 33 -11.20 -1.82 2.60
CA GLN A 33 -11.78 -2.67 1.57
C GLN A 33 -11.93 -4.12 2.07
N PRO A 34 -12.89 -4.87 1.51
CA PRO A 34 -12.99 -6.30 1.75
C PRO A 34 -11.67 -7.01 1.42
N ILE A 35 -11.39 -8.08 2.17
CA ILE A 35 -10.26 -8.96 1.90
C ILE A 35 -10.78 -10.18 1.17
N ASP A 36 -10.32 -10.37 -0.06
CA ASP A 36 -10.57 -11.57 -0.86
C ASP A 36 -9.39 -12.51 -0.75
N VAL A 37 -9.66 -13.78 -0.45
CA VAL A 37 -8.65 -14.80 -0.24
C VAL A 37 -8.97 -16.03 -1.06
N SER A 38 -7.99 -16.56 -1.78
CA SER A 38 -8.06 -17.87 -2.45
C SER A 38 -6.83 -18.71 -2.14
N ALA A 39 -7.02 -20.02 -2.00
CA ALA A 39 -5.96 -21.00 -1.75
C ALA A 39 -6.47 -22.40 -2.09
N ASP A 40 -5.57 -23.37 -2.26
CA ASP A 40 -5.95 -24.78 -2.48
C ASP A 40 -6.49 -25.40 -1.20
N ARG A 41 -6.01 -25.00 -0.03
CA ARG A 41 -6.43 -25.47 1.29
C ARG A 41 -6.42 -24.34 2.31
N SER A 42 -7.36 -24.40 3.25
CA SER A 42 -7.54 -23.42 4.32
C SER A 42 -7.82 -24.14 5.64
N GLU A 43 -7.12 -23.74 6.70
CA GLU A 43 -7.27 -24.28 8.05
C GLU A 43 -7.43 -23.09 9.02
N TYR A 44 -8.41 -23.18 9.94
CA TYR A 44 -8.63 -22.15 10.94
C TYR A 44 -8.39 -22.71 12.34
N ASP A 45 -7.44 -22.11 13.06
CA ASP A 45 -7.22 -22.37 14.49
C ASP A 45 -7.99 -21.31 15.30
N GLU A 46 -9.12 -21.73 15.84
CA GLU A 46 -10.02 -20.87 16.61
C GLU A 46 -9.37 -20.39 17.92
N ARG A 47 -8.49 -21.19 18.54
CA ARG A 47 -7.81 -20.83 19.78
C ARG A 47 -6.72 -19.77 19.54
N ALA A 48 -6.00 -19.92 18.45
CA ALA A 48 -4.96 -18.97 18.05
C ALA A 48 -5.52 -17.76 17.32
N GLY A 49 -6.74 -17.83 16.77
CA GLY A 49 -7.32 -16.80 15.91
C GLY A 49 -6.57 -16.64 14.61
N VAL A 50 -6.01 -17.74 14.06
CA VAL A 50 -5.16 -17.72 12.88
C VAL A 50 -5.79 -18.57 11.77
N GLN A 51 -5.92 -17.97 10.59
CA GLN A 51 -6.28 -18.63 9.35
C GLN A 51 -5.01 -18.99 8.59
N THR A 52 -4.75 -20.26 8.37
CA THR A 52 -3.63 -20.75 7.56
C THR A 52 -4.12 -21.15 6.17
N LEU A 53 -3.47 -20.66 5.15
CA LEU A 53 -3.74 -20.88 3.72
C LEU A 53 -2.56 -21.58 3.10
N ILE A 54 -2.80 -22.59 2.26
CA ILE A 54 -1.73 -23.43 1.69
C ILE A 54 -2.04 -23.71 0.23
N GLY A 55 -1.06 -23.51 -0.63
CA GLY A 55 -1.08 -23.78 -2.06
C GLY A 55 -1.76 -22.69 -2.88
N ASN A 56 -1.07 -22.13 -3.86
CA ASN A 56 -1.58 -21.10 -4.78
C ASN A 56 -2.33 -19.96 -4.07
N VAL A 57 -1.77 -19.50 -2.94
CA VAL A 57 -2.44 -18.49 -2.12
C VAL A 57 -2.42 -17.15 -2.83
N GLU A 58 -3.59 -16.52 -2.95
CA GLU A 58 -3.73 -15.13 -3.39
C GLU A 58 -4.60 -14.37 -2.40
N ILE A 59 -4.11 -13.22 -1.93
CA ILE A 59 -4.83 -12.28 -1.06
C ILE A 59 -4.96 -10.96 -1.80
N LYS A 60 -6.16 -10.38 -1.82
CA LYS A 60 -6.43 -9.06 -2.39
C LYS A 60 -7.14 -8.18 -1.36
N GLN A 61 -6.70 -6.94 -1.23
CA GLN A 61 -7.38 -5.90 -0.44
C GLN A 61 -7.11 -4.54 -1.08
N GLY A 62 -8.13 -3.94 -1.68
CA GLY A 62 -7.96 -2.72 -2.46
C GLY A 62 -6.95 -2.90 -3.60
N THR A 63 -5.87 -2.13 -3.60
CA THR A 63 -4.77 -2.24 -4.58
C THR A 63 -3.70 -3.25 -4.19
N MET A 64 -3.72 -3.73 -2.93
CA MET A 64 -2.77 -4.72 -2.45
C MET A 64 -3.10 -6.11 -2.99
N THR A 65 -2.07 -6.80 -3.47
CA THR A 65 -2.13 -8.24 -3.82
C THR A 65 -0.89 -8.93 -3.27
N ILE A 66 -1.09 -10.08 -2.63
CA ILE A 66 -0.02 -10.96 -2.17
C ILE A 66 -0.24 -12.35 -2.76
N LYS A 67 0.80 -12.94 -3.37
CA LYS A 67 0.81 -14.33 -3.83
C LYS A 67 1.91 -15.09 -3.12
N ALA A 68 1.61 -16.31 -2.67
CA ALA A 68 2.53 -17.13 -1.88
C ALA A 68 2.20 -18.63 -1.96
N ASP A 69 3.12 -19.45 -1.46
CA ASP A 69 2.86 -20.89 -1.29
C ASP A 69 2.09 -21.19 0.01
N LYS A 70 2.36 -20.40 1.05
CA LYS A 70 1.71 -20.51 2.35
C LYS A 70 1.58 -19.15 3.01
N ILE A 71 0.40 -18.89 3.62
CA ILE A 71 0.11 -17.67 4.38
C ILE A 71 -0.61 -18.00 5.67
N ALA A 72 -0.25 -17.31 6.75
CA ALA A 72 -1.01 -17.22 7.99
C ALA A 72 -1.59 -15.81 8.12
N ILE A 73 -2.90 -15.70 8.28
CA ILE A 73 -3.62 -14.44 8.49
C ILE A 73 -4.10 -14.38 9.93
N LYS A 74 -3.80 -13.30 10.62
CA LYS A 74 -4.35 -12.98 11.92
C LYS A 74 -5.35 -11.85 11.81
N LEU A 75 -6.55 -12.09 12.32
CA LEU A 75 -7.59 -11.08 12.47
C LEU A 75 -7.67 -10.62 13.93
N THR A 76 -7.89 -9.34 14.14
CA THR A 76 -8.18 -8.75 15.45
C THR A 76 -9.45 -7.91 15.30
N ASN A 77 -10.50 -8.22 16.09
CA ASN A 77 -11.81 -7.57 15.97
C ASN A 77 -12.37 -7.60 14.52
N ASN A 78 -12.23 -8.73 13.84
CA ASN A 78 -12.64 -8.94 12.44
C ASN A 78 -11.91 -8.04 11.42
N GLN A 79 -10.80 -7.44 11.80
CA GLN A 79 -9.94 -6.68 10.90
C GLN A 79 -8.61 -7.38 10.71
N LEU A 80 -8.05 -7.28 9.50
CA LEU A 80 -6.70 -7.76 9.24
C LEU A 80 -5.71 -7.08 10.17
N SER A 81 -4.97 -7.86 10.95
CA SER A 81 -3.91 -7.34 11.81
C SER A 81 -2.52 -7.72 11.32
N ARG A 82 -2.36 -8.95 10.81
CA ARG A 82 -1.04 -9.43 10.36
C ARG A 82 -1.18 -10.50 9.27
N ILE A 83 -0.25 -10.48 8.34
CA ILE A 83 -0.02 -11.54 7.34
C ILE A 83 1.43 -11.99 7.47
N GLU A 84 1.64 -13.27 7.70
CA GLU A 84 2.94 -13.92 7.64
C GLU A 84 2.91 -14.99 6.54
N GLY A 85 3.96 -15.07 5.72
CA GLY A 85 3.95 -16.02 4.63
C GLY A 85 5.33 -16.43 4.14
N SER A 86 5.32 -17.51 3.35
CA SER A 86 6.49 -18.03 2.66
C SER A 86 6.14 -18.46 1.24
N GLY A 87 7.11 -18.39 0.33
CA GLY A 87 6.97 -18.77 -1.06
C GLY A 87 8.31 -18.80 -1.79
N SER A 88 8.27 -19.20 -3.04
CA SER A 88 9.48 -19.39 -3.85
C SER A 88 9.34 -18.76 -5.25
N PRO A 89 9.20 -17.43 -5.38
CA PRO A 89 9.10 -16.38 -4.36
C PRO A 89 7.67 -16.08 -3.91
N ILE A 90 7.51 -15.33 -2.83
CA ILE A 90 6.33 -14.51 -2.58
C ILE A 90 6.37 -13.33 -3.51
N GLU A 91 5.20 -12.92 -4.01
CA GLU A 91 5.00 -11.68 -4.77
C GLU A 91 4.07 -10.75 -3.99
N PHE A 92 4.46 -9.50 -3.86
CA PHE A 92 3.68 -8.42 -3.26
C PHE A 92 3.53 -7.29 -4.26
N GLN A 93 2.36 -6.69 -4.33
CA GLN A 93 2.14 -5.42 -5.03
C GLN A 93 1.11 -4.57 -4.30
N GLN A 94 1.28 -3.26 -4.38
CA GLN A 94 0.35 -2.26 -3.86
C GLN A 94 0.59 -0.93 -4.59
N GLU A 95 -0.44 -0.11 -4.75
CA GLU A 95 -0.23 1.28 -5.18
C GLU A 95 0.08 2.16 -3.96
N ASN A 96 1.02 3.09 -4.12
CA ASN A 96 1.29 4.12 -3.14
C ASN A 96 0.21 5.23 -3.18
N GLU A 97 0.32 6.25 -2.32
CA GLU A 97 -0.63 7.36 -2.27
C GLU A 97 -0.70 8.18 -3.58
N ALA A 98 0.36 8.17 -4.38
CA ALA A 98 0.41 8.80 -5.70
C ALA A 98 -0.23 7.95 -6.81
N GLY A 99 -0.71 6.73 -6.49
CA GLY A 99 -1.23 5.76 -7.46
C GLY A 99 -0.13 5.05 -8.25
N GLU A 100 1.10 5.10 -7.79
CA GLU A 100 2.22 4.44 -8.43
C GLU A 100 2.41 3.04 -7.86
N LEU A 101 2.68 2.07 -8.74
CA LEU A 101 2.84 0.68 -8.35
C LEU A 101 4.15 0.45 -7.59
N VAL A 102 4.04 -0.16 -6.42
CA VAL A 102 5.14 -0.71 -5.63
C VAL A 102 5.03 -2.23 -5.69
N THR A 103 6.12 -2.91 -6.07
CA THR A 103 6.17 -4.37 -6.11
C THR A 103 7.31 -4.90 -5.27
N GLY A 104 7.12 -6.07 -4.69
CA GLY A 104 8.13 -6.75 -3.89
C GLY A 104 8.15 -8.24 -4.15
N THR A 105 9.33 -8.85 -4.03
CA THR A 105 9.50 -10.31 -4.03
C THR A 105 10.43 -10.71 -2.90
N ALA A 106 10.20 -11.86 -2.28
CA ALA A 106 11.05 -12.41 -1.22
C ALA A 106 10.74 -13.89 -0.99
N ASN A 107 11.50 -14.56 -0.13
CA ASN A 107 11.19 -15.92 0.31
C ASN A 107 10.18 -15.92 1.47
N ALA A 108 10.15 -14.85 2.26
CA ALA A 108 9.20 -14.67 3.36
C ALA A 108 8.69 -13.23 3.43
N ILE A 109 7.46 -13.08 3.89
CA ILE A 109 6.76 -11.81 4.12
C ILE A 109 6.22 -11.76 5.54
N ASP A 110 6.30 -10.59 6.16
CA ASP A 110 5.63 -10.23 7.39
C ASP A 110 5.02 -8.84 7.20
N TYR A 111 3.69 -8.77 7.16
CA TYR A 111 2.95 -7.55 6.94
C TYR A 111 2.09 -7.23 8.16
N ASP A 112 2.39 -6.13 8.83
CA ASP A 112 1.59 -5.57 9.91
C ASP A 112 0.63 -4.53 9.33
N ALA A 113 -0.64 -4.89 9.24
CA ALA A 113 -1.67 -4.06 8.66
C ALA A 113 -2.05 -2.86 9.56
N LEU A 114 -1.74 -2.91 10.86
CA LEU A 114 -2.10 -1.85 11.80
C LEU A 114 -1.21 -0.62 11.62
N ASN A 115 0.05 -0.83 11.26
CA ASN A 115 1.03 0.25 11.07
C ASN A 115 1.54 0.39 9.63
N GLY A 116 1.05 -0.46 8.71
CA GLY A 116 1.47 -0.47 7.30
C GLY A 116 2.92 -0.90 7.08
N SER A 117 3.48 -1.71 8.00
CA SER A 117 4.85 -2.20 7.91
C SER A 117 4.92 -3.52 7.16
N LEU A 118 5.68 -3.56 6.09
CA LEU A 118 5.99 -4.73 5.28
C LEU A 118 7.45 -5.11 5.46
N ILE A 119 7.73 -6.34 5.85
CA ILE A 119 9.06 -6.91 5.93
C ILE A 119 9.19 -8.03 4.89
N LEU A 120 10.16 -7.89 4.00
CA LEU A 120 10.53 -8.88 3.00
C LEU A 120 11.87 -9.48 3.41
N THR A 121 11.98 -10.81 3.48
CA THR A 121 13.19 -11.52 3.90
C THR A 121 13.55 -12.65 2.94
N GLY A 122 14.83 -12.81 2.68
CA GLY A 122 15.39 -13.83 1.79
C GLY A 122 15.28 -13.42 0.32
N ASN A 123 16.42 -13.07 -0.29
CA ASN A 123 16.48 -12.59 -1.67
C ASN A 123 15.49 -11.47 -1.97
N ALA A 124 15.30 -10.57 -1.01
CA ALA A 124 14.28 -9.54 -1.08
C ALA A 124 14.56 -8.51 -2.18
N THR A 125 13.54 -8.20 -2.95
CA THR A 125 13.54 -7.11 -3.93
C THR A 125 12.34 -6.20 -3.67
N LEU A 126 12.55 -4.89 -3.71
CA LEU A 126 11.48 -3.88 -3.70
C LEU A 126 11.68 -2.96 -4.89
N SER A 127 10.65 -2.82 -5.72
CA SER A 127 10.65 -1.93 -6.88
C SER A 127 9.59 -0.86 -6.72
N GLN A 128 10.02 0.38 -6.89
CA GLN A 128 9.21 1.59 -6.94
C GLN A 128 9.48 2.27 -8.30
N PRO A 129 8.69 3.25 -8.75
CA PRO A 129 8.83 3.82 -10.10
C PRO A 129 10.24 4.27 -10.51
N ARG A 130 11.03 4.77 -9.55
CA ARG A 130 12.39 5.27 -9.82
C ARG A 130 13.49 4.56 -9.06
N GLN A 131 13.14 3.55 -8.28
CA GLN A 131 14.11 2.88 -7.42
C GLN A 131 13.84 1.39 -7.35
N ARG A 132 14.90 0.61 -7.44
CA ARG A 132 14.89 -0.82 -7.17
C ARG A 132 15.94 -1.15 -6.12
N LEU A 133 15.50 -1.81 -5.04
CA LEU A 133 16.35 -2.32 -3.97
C LEU A 133 16.43 -3.82 -4.05
N GLN A 134 17.60 -4.37 -3.77
CA GLN A 134 17.82 -5.80 -3.57
C GLN A 134 18.67 -6.00 -2.33
N SER A 135 18.25 -6.91 -1.43
CA SER A 135 18.88 -7.11 -0.14
C SER A 135 18.44 -8.43 0.47
N GLU A 136 19.07 -8.85 1.57
CA GLU A 136 18.58 -9.98 2.35
C GLU A 136 17.29 -9.64 3.09
N ARG A 137 17.20 -8.42 3.61
CA ARG A 137 16.01 -7.93 4.32
C ARG A 137 15.67 -6.51 3.90
N ILE A 138 14.40 -6.29 3.60
CA ILE A 138 13.85 -4.96 3.28
C ILE A 138 12.65 -4.70 4.19
N VAL A 139 12.61 -3.54 4.82
CA VAL A 139 11.46 -3.04 5.57
C VAL A 139 10.89 -1.84 4.84
N PHE A 140 9.63 -1.92 4.46
CA PHE A 140 8.87 -0.84 3.85
C PHE A 140 7.71 -0.46 4.77
N ASN A 141 7.60 0.80 5.15
CA ASN A 141 6.44 1.33 5.86
C ASN A 141 5.63 2.21 4.89
N SER A 142 4.43 1.73 4.54
CA SER A 142 3.57 2.41 3.57
C SER A 142 2.95 3.70 4.13
N THR A 143 2.76 3.78 5.45
CA THR A 143 2.21 4.96 6.13
C THR A 143 3.26 6.07 6.23
N GLU A 144 4.50 5.72 6.54
CA GLU A 144 5.62 6.68 6.66
C GLU A 144 6.35 6.92 5.33
N GLN A 145 6.03 6.16 4.28
CA GLN A 145 6.73 6.17 2.98
C GLN A 145 8.25 5.92 3.13
N LYS A 146 8.61 5.09 4.10
CA LYS A 146 10.02 4.84 4.46
C LYS A 146 10.44 3.44 4.07
N VAL A 147 11.65 3.34 3.50
CA VAL A 147 12.29 2.07 3.16
C VAL A 147 13.62 1.97 3.87
N SER A 148 13.90 0.81 4.48
CA SER A 148 15.23 0.43 4.95
C SER A 148 15.59 -0.95 4.43
N ALA A 149 16.88 -1.21 4.23
CA ALA A 149 17.38 -2.47 3.70
C ALA A 149 18.66 -2.89 4.42
N GLU A 150 18.81 -4.18 4.67
CA GLU A 150 19.94 -4.78 5.38
C GLU A 150 20.49 -5.96 4.56
N GLY A 151 21.79 -5.97 4.29
CA GLY A 151 22.45 -6.98 3.45
C GLY A 151 22.69 -8.34 4.11
N GLY A 152 22.38 -8.52 5.41
CA GLY A 152 22.70 -9.71 6.17
C GLY A 152 24.23 -9.87 6.41
N ASP A 153 24.64 -11.00 7.03
CA ASP A 153 26.02 -11.23 7.47
C ASP A 153 27.05 -11.26 6.34
N LYS A 154 26.67 -11.63 5.12
CA LYS A 154 27.55 -11.75 3.95
C LYS A 154 27.07 -11.00 2.72
N GLY A 155 25.92 -10.34 2.82
CA GLY A 155 25.26 -9.67 1.73
C GLY A 155 25.51 -8.15 1.74
N ARG A 156 25.18 -7.53 0.60
CA ARG A 156 25.20 -6.08 0.42
C ARG A 156 23.83 -5.60 -0.04
N VAL A 157 23.48 -4.38 0.32
CA VAL A 157 22.34 -3.71 -0.26
C VAL A 157 22.72 -3.22 -1.65
N SER A 158 21.92 -3.56 -2.66
CA SER A 158 22.05 -3.03 -4.02
C SER A 158 20.88 -2.09 -4.31
N ILE A 159 21.20 -0.87 -4.74
CA ILE A 159 20.21 0.14 -5.07
C ILE A 159 20.46 0.60 -6.50
N ARG A 160 19.42 0.56 -7.34
CA ARG A 160 19.40 1.16 -8.67
C ARG A 160 18.39 2.30 -8.68
N ILE A 161 18.85 3.50 -9.05
CA ILE A 161 18.03 4.71 -9.17
C ILE A 161 17.96 5.09 -10.64
N GLN A 162 16.74 5.34 -11.15
CA GLN A 162 16.54 5.87 -12.50
C GLN A 162 16.32 7.38 -12.40
N PRO A 163 17.15 8.18 -13.08
CA PRO A 163 16.91 9.61 -13.16
C PRO A 163 15.59 9.90 -13.91
N PRO A 164 14.94 11.04 -13.65
CA PRO A 164 13.79 11.44 -14.44
C PRO A 164 14.15 11.53 -15.92
N ALA A 165 13.21 11.12 -16.80
CA ALA A 165 13.41 11.28 -18.23
C ALA A 165 13.68 12.76 -18.55
N SER A 166 14.77 13.05 -19.21
CA SER A 166 15.04 14.38 -19.73
C SER A 166 13.96 14.74 -20.75
N LYS A 167 13.28 15.87 -20.53
CA LYS A 167 12.34 16.43 -21.49
C LYS A 167 13.07 16.98 -22.69
#